data_5ed648c6793ef67b39e34a4f2fb289d8
#
_entry.id   5ed648c6793ef67b39e34a4f2fb289d8
#
_cell.length_a   1.000
_cell.length_b   1.000
_cell.length_c   1.000
_cell.angle_alpha   90.00
_cell.angle_beta   90.00
_cell.angle_gamma   90.00
#
_symmetry.space_group_name_H-M   'P 1'
#
loop_
_entity.id
_entity.type
_entity.pdbx_description
1 polymer ?
#
loop_
_entity_poly.entity_id
_entity_poly.type
_entity_poly.pdbx_seq_one_letter_code
_entity_poly.pdbx_strand_id
1 'polypeptide(L)'
;MASLSPHRTALIVVDVQKAFDEWEAAGKRRNNPDAVKRIVQLLADFRAKRAPVIHVRHASRDPASHFWPDQFGFAVKDEVREQPGEPVIVKHVNSSFIGTDLEVRLRQMGIDKVVIVGATTNHCVETTTRMAGNLGFKVKLVRDATWTFDREGVDGELYTADQIHAMTLANLREEFAEIVAADDVMRRLGTT
;
A
#
# COMPACT_ATOMS: atom_id res chain seq x y z
N MET A 1 20.54 4.88 -10.88
CA MET A 1 19.33 5.01 -10.04
C MET A 1 19.76 5.33 -8.62
N ALA A 2 19.07 6.25 -7.91
CA ALA A 2 19.50 6.67 -6.57
C ALA A 2 19.28 5.54 -5.53
N SER A 3 20.24 5.40 -4.62
CA SER A 3 20.20 4.48 -3.46
C SER A 3 19.06 4.81 -2.50
N LEU A 4 18.54 3.81 -1.80
CA LEU A 4 17.56 3.94 -0.72
C LEU A 4 18.25 3.70 0.63
N SER A 5 18.49 4.77 1.38
CA SER A 5 19.00 4.65 2.75
C SER A 5 17.96 4.01 3.66
N PRO A 6 18.25 2.90 4.35
CA PRO A 6 17.31 2.25 5.27
C PRO A 6 16.82 3.18 6.38
N HIS A 7 17.66 4.08 6.87
CA HIS A 7 17.33 5.01 7.96
C HIS A 7 16.45 6.19 7.52
N ARG A 8 16.25 6.39 6.21
CA ARG A 8 15.46 7.50 5.66
C ARG A 8 14.32 7.01 4.74
N THR A 9 14.10 5.72 4.68
CA THR A 9 13.09 5.09 3.82
C THR A 9 12.18 4.21 4.66
N ALA A 10 10.86 4.43 4.61
CA ALA A 10 9.87 3.58 5.26
C ALA A 10 9.06 2.79 4.23
N LEU A 11 8.73 1.54 4.56
CA LEU A 11 7.72 0.75 3.85
C LEU A 11 6.35 1.03 4.48
N ILE A 12 5.38 1.43 3.67
CA ILE A 12 3.98 1.63 4.09
C ILE A 12 3.14 0.53 3.45
N VAL A 13 2.60 -0.36 4.29
CA VAL A 13 1.76 -1.49 3.88
C VAL A 13 0.30 -1.07 4.05
N VAL A 14 -0.39 -0.79 2.95
CA VAL A 14 -1.72 -0.19 2.93
C VAL A 14 -2.79 -1.25 2.78
N ASP A 15 -3.65 -1.40 3.80
CA ASP A 15 -4.90 -2.16 3.80
C ASP A 15 -4.78 -3.61 3.26
N VAL A 16 -3.72 -4.35 3.62
CA VAL A 16 -3.57 -5.75 3.22
C VAL A 16 -4.40 -6.64 4.17
N GLN A 17 -5.73 -6.54 4.05
CA GLN A 17 -6.73 -7.12 4.96
C GLN A 17 -7.49 -8.28 4.34
N LYS A 18 -8.05 -9.16 5.18
CA LYS A 18 -8.79 -10.37 4.78
C LYS A 18 -10.12 -10.07 4.06
N ALA A 19 -10.64 -8.84 4.14
CA ALA A 19 -11.77 -8.39 3.34
C ALA A 19 -11.58 -8.64 1.83
N PHE A 20 -10.35 -8.55 1.35
CA PHE A 20 -10.05 -8.84 -0.05
C PHE A 20 -10.09 -10.34 -0.37
N ASP A 21 -9.80 -11.23 0.59
CA ASP A 21 -10.00 -12.67 0.43
C ASP A 21 -11.48 -13.00 0.29
N GLU A 22 -12.33 -12.34 1.09
CA GLU A 22 -13.79 -12.50 0.99
C GLU A 22 -14.32 -12.01 -0.37
N TRP A 23 -13.77 -10.91 -0.92
CA TRP A 23 -14.13 -10.45 -2.25
C TRP A 23 -13.70 -11.44 -3.35
N GLU A 24 -12.50 -12.01 -3.26
CA GLU A 24 -12.02 -13.03 -4.19
C GLU A 24 -12.87 -14.31 -4.10
N ALA A 25 -13.20 -14.75 -2.88
CA ALA A 25 -14.11 -15.88 -2.65
C ALA A 25 -15.51 -15.66 -3.20
N ALA A 26 -15.99 -14.39 -3.22
CA ALA A 26 -17.23 -13.98 -3.86
C ALA A 26 -17.12 -13.81 -5.39
N GLY A 27 -15.99 -14.19 -6.01
CA GLY A 27 -15.78 -14.20 -7.46
C GLY A 27 -15.29 -12.88 -8.06
N LYS A 28 -14.90 -11.89 -7.25
CA LYS A 28 -14.30 -10.66 -7.79
C LYS A 28 -12.91 -10.95 -8.33
N ARG A 29 -12.67 -10.61 -9.59
CA ARG A 29 -11.38 -10.75 -10.24
C ARG A 29 -10.46 -9.59 -9.87
N ARG A 30 -9.20 -9.89 -9.56
CA ARG A 30 -8.15 -8.91 -9.36
C ARG A 30 -6.98 -9.14 -10.32
N ASN A 31 -6.14 -8.10 -10.45
CA ASN A 31 -4.81 -8.21 -11.05
C ASN A 31 -3.74 -8.61 -10.01
N ASN A 32 -2.51 -8.79 -10.45
CA ASN A 32 -1.33 -9.06 -9.62
C ASN A 32 -1.56 -10.15 -8.56
N PRO A 33 -1.82 -11.41 -8.94
CA PRO A 33 -2.09 -12.48 -7.98
C PRO A 33 -0.93 -12.71 -6.99
N ASP A 34 0.30 -12.42 -7.39
CA ASP A 34 1.51 -12.55 -6.56
C ASP A 34 1.81 -11.31 -5.68
N ALA A 35 0.96 -10.27 -5.68
CA ALA A 35 1.26 -9.03 -4.95
C ALA A 35 1.54 -9.24 -3.47
N VAL A 36 0.77 -10.09 -2.78
CA VAL A 36 1.00 -10.40 -1.35
C VAL A 36 2.38 -11.06 -1.15
N LYS A 37 2.77 -11.98 -2.02
CA LYS A 37 4.11 -12.60 -1.99
C LYS A 37 5.22 -11.56 -2.17
N ARG A 38 5.03 -10.58 -3.06
CA ARG A 38 5.98 -9.46 -3.23
C ARG A 38 6.05 -8.58 -1.99
N ILE A 39 4.92 -8.33 -1.32
CA ILE A 39 4.89 -7.59 -0.04
C ILE A 39 5.67 -8.35 1.04
N VAL A 40 5.50 -9.65 1.15
CA VAL A 40 6.25 -10.50 2.10
C VAL A 40 7.76 -10.40 1.87
N GLN A 41 8.22 -10.43 0.60
CA GLN A 41 9.63 -10.27 0.25
C GLN A 41 10.18 -8.89 0.66
N LEU A 42 9.41 -7.82 0.39
CA LEU A 42 9.77 -6.46 0.81
C LEU A 42 9.81 -6.31 2.33
N LEU A 43 8.82 -6.86 3.05
CA LEU A 43 8.81 -6.87 4.52
C LEU A 43 10.07 -7.55 5.07
N ALA A 44 10.43 -8.73 4.53
CA ALA A 44 11.62 -9.44 4.97
C ALA A 44 12.90 -8.62 4.74
N ASP A 45 13.01 -7.95 3.58
CA ASP A 45 14.19 -7.13 3.24
C ASP A 45 14.29 -5.87 4.11
N PHE A 46 13.17 -5.15 4.34
CA PHE A 46 13.14 -3.97 5.22
C PHE A 46 13.48 -4.34 6.66
N ARG A 47 12.91 -5.42 7.18
CA ARG A 47 13.19 -5.94 8.53
C ARG A 47 14.65 -6.36 8.70
N ALA A 48 15.22 -7.09 7.72
CA ALA A 48 16.62 -7.50 7.75
C ALA A 48 17.57 -6.30 7.78
N LYS A 49 17.22 -5.22 7.10
CA LYS A 49 17.99 -3.96 7.04
C LYS A 49 17.63 -2.96 8.14
N ARG A 50 16.74 -3.34 9.06
CA ARG A 50 16.22 -2.48 10.13
C ARG A 50 15.64 -1.15 9.61
N ALA A 51 15.10 -1.17 8.41
CA ALA A 51 14.38 -0.06 7.83
C ALA A 51 12.94 -0.02 8.38
N PRO A 52 12.37 1.17 8.65
CA PRO A 52 11.04 1.30 9.21
C PRO A 52 9.95 0.66 8.33
N VAL A 53 9.04 -0.07 9.00
CA VAL A 53 7.82 -0.61 8.41
C VAL A 53 6.63 -0.03 9.17
N ILE A 54 5.63 0.46 8.44
CA ILE A 54 4.38 0.98 9.01
C ILE A 54 3.21 0.27 8.33
N HIS A 55 2.34 -0.32 9.14
CA HIS A 55 1.13 -0.96 8.65
C HIS A 55 -0.06 0.00 8.74
N VAL A 56 -0.90 -0.01 7.72
CA VAL A 56 -2.14 0.78 7.69
C VAL A 56 -3.30 -0.17 7.53
N ARG A 57 -4.37 0.03 8.30
CA ARG A 57 -5.63 -0.70 8.20
C ARG A 57 -6.78 0.25 7.97
N HIS A 58 -7.63 -0.07 7.02
CA HIS A 58 -8.90 0.62 6.84
C HIS A 58 -9.93 0.07 7.82
N ALA A 59 -10.54 0.94 8.61
CA ALA A 59 -11.69 0.65 9.46
C ALA A 59 -12.90 1.39 8.89
N SER A 60 -13.82 0.65 8.26
CA SER A 60 -15.07 1.22 7.77
C SER A 60 -15.92 1.75 8.94
N ARG A 61 -16.72 2.76 8.64
CA ARG A 61 -17.77 3.26 9.56
C ARG A 61 -19.13 2.61 9.32
N ASP A 62 -19.23 1.78 8.28
CA ASP A 62 -20.44 1.01 7.96
C ASP A 62 -20.31 -0.40 8.55
N PRO A 63 -21.19 -0.80 9.49
CA PRO A 63 -21.19 -2.14 10.08
C PRO A 63 -21.41 -3.28 9.07
N ALA A 64 -22.02 -3.00 7.91
CA ALA A 64 -22.21 -3.99 6.85
C ALA A 64 -20.95 -4.22 6.00
N SER A 65 -19.93 -3.38 6.14
CA SER A 65 -18.69 -3.47 5.38
C SER A 65 -17.82 -4.61 5.90
N HIS A 66 -17.18 -5.36 4.98
CA HIS A 66 -16.14 -6.33 5.32
C HIS A 66 -14.95 -5.71 6.09
N PHE A 67 -14.76 -4.38 6.00
CA PHE A 67 -13.72 -3.64 6.74
C PHE A 67 -14.20 -3.08 8.08
N TRP A 68 -15.42 -3.42 8.53
CA TRP A 68 -15.88 -3.05 9.87
C TRP A 68 -15.03 -3.77 10.93
N PRO A 69 -14.59 -3.09 12.02
CA PRO A 69 -13.66 -3.67 13.00
C PRO A 69 -14.05 -5.01 13.60
N ASP A 70 -15.36 -5.29 13.73
CA ASP A 70 -15.87 -6.54 14.29
C ASP A 70 -16.07 -7.64 13.22
N GLN A 71 -15.79 -7.37 11.95
CA GLN A 71 -15.87 -8.34 10.86
C GLN A 71 -14.54 -9.07 10.67
N PHE A 72 -14.60 -10.32 10.19
CA PHE A 72 -13.42 -11.12 9.86
C PHE A 72 -12.49 -10.42 8.87
N GLY A 73 -13.07 -9.74 7.88
CA GLY A 73 -12.34 -9.03 6.83
C GLY A 73 -11.48 -7.86 7.34
N PHE A 74 -11.75 -7.31 8.52
CA PHE A 74 -10.91 -6.25 9.12
C PHE A 74 -9.50 -6.74 9.48
N ALA A 75 -9.34 -8.02 9.80
CA ALA A 75 -8.04 -8.57 10.16
C ALA A 75 -7.04 -8.46 9.02
N VAL A 76 -5.77 -8.20 9.35
CA VAL A 76 -4.67 -8.26 8.38
C VAL A 76 -4.46 -9.70 7.90
N LYS A 77 -4.03 -9.88 6.66
CA LYS A 77 -3.60 -11.19 6.13
C LYS A 77 -2.41 -11.71 6.94
N ASP A 78 -2.44 -13.00 7.30
CA ASP A 78 -1.46 -13.57 8.24
C ASP A 78 -0.02 -13.46 7.73
N GLU A 79 0.19 -13.54 6.41
CA GLU A 79 1.50 -13.50 5.76
C GLU A 79 2.20 -12.14 5.90
N VAL A 80 1.45 -11.06 6.12
CA VAL A 80 1.97 -9.69 6.21
C VAL A 80 1.73 -9.06 7.57
N ARG A 81 1.52 -9.89 8.59
CA ARG A 81 1.27 -9.42 9.96
C ARG A 81 2.43 -8.58 10.48
N GLU A 82 2.09 -7.52 11.20
CA GLU A 82 3.05 -6.67 11.89
C GLU A 82 3.87 -7.44 12.92
N GLN A 83 5.13 -7.03 13.10
CA GLN A 83 6.01 -7.51 14.16
C GLN A 83 6.04 -6.53 15.35
N PRO A 84 6.43 -6.99 16.54
CA PRO A 84 6.59 -6.09 17.70
C PRO A 84 7.48 -4.89 17.36
N GLY A 85 6.97 -3.69 17.64
CA GLY A 85 7.66 -2.43 17.33
C GLY A 85 7.31 -1.81 15.97
N GLU A 86 6.58 -2.51 15.09
CA GLU A 86 6.06 -1.93 13.86
C GLU A 86 4.74 -1.20 14.13
N PRO A 87 4.64 0.12 13.84
CA PRO A 87 3.41 0.86 14.06
C PRO A 87 2.26 0.34 13.19
N VAL A 88 1.07 0.27 13.78
CA VAL A 88 -0.19 0.04 13.06
C VAL A 88 -1.03 1.31 13.13
N ILE A 89 -1.41 1.83 11.97
CA ILE A 89 -2.26 3.01 11.83
C ILE A 89 -3.63 2.57 11.35
N VAL A 90 -4.67 2.99 12.05
CA VAL A 90 -6.05 2.75 11.64
C VAL A 90 -6.62 4.02 11.04
N LYS A 91 -7.14 3.93 9.82
CA LYS A 91 -7.77 5.05 9.10
C LYS A 91 -9.23 4.75 8.77
N HIS A 92 -10.01 5.80 8.58
CA HIS A 92 -11.43 5.71 8.25
C HIS A 92 -11.79 6.31 6.87
N VAL A 93 -10.79 6.78 6.15
CA VAL A 93 -10.90 7.35 4.79
C VAL A 93 -9.80 6.78 3.91
N ASN A 94 -9.80 7.08 2.60
CA ASN A 94 -8.84 6.47 1.68
C ASN A 94 -7.39 6.86 1.96
N SER A 95 -7.11 8.14 2.25
CA SER A 95 -5.76 8.58 2.57
C SER A 95 -5.28 8.03 3.92
N SER A 96 -4.08 7.46 3.94
CA SER A 96 -3.42 7.04 5.18
C SER A 96 -2.96 8.20 6.06
N PHE A 97 -3.00 9.44 5.55
CA PHE A 97 -2.55 10.65 6.26
C PHE A 97 -3.70 11.44 6.91
N ILE A 98 -4.95 11.27 6.42
CA ILE A 98 -6.08 12.05 6.92
C ILE A 98 -6.66 11.42 8.19
N GLY A 99 -6.67 12.21 9.27
CA GLY A 99 -7.19 11.76 10.57
C GLY A 99 -6.30 10.74 11.27
N THR A 100 -5.01 10.69 10.91
CA THR A 100 -4.00 9.80 11.50
C THR A 100 -2.74 10.59 11.89
N ASP A 101 -1.83 9.95 12.58
CA ASP A 101 -0.52 10.52 12.94
C ASP A 101 0.63 10.05 12.01
N LEU A 102 0.32 9.49 10.82
CA LEU A 102 1.31 8.92 9.91
C LEU A 102 2.39 9.93 9.52
N GLU A 103 2.02 11.16 9.14
CA GLU A 103 2.99 12.19 8.77
C GLU A 103 3.91 12.53 9.95
N VAL A 104 3.33 12.73 11.13
CA VAL A 104 4.09 13.08 12.35
C VAL A 104 5.12 11.98 12.65
N ARG A 105 4.73 10.72 12.60
CA ARG A 105 5.64 9.59 12.81
C ARG A 105 6.76 9.55 11.80
N LEU A 106 6.45 9.68 10.50
CA LEU A 106 7.46 9.69 9.43
C LEU A 106 8.47 10.83 9.64
N ARG A 107 8.00 12.05 9.97
CA ARG A 107 8.87 13.21 10.25
C ARG A 107 9.74 12.99 11.48
N GLN A 108 9.18 12.47 12.57
CA GLN A 108 9.93 12.17 13.81
C GLN A 108 11.01 11.11 13.60
N MET A 109 10.78 10.13 12.73
CA MET A 109 11.76 9.12 12.35
C MET A 109 12.79 9.62 11.31
N GLY A 110 12.71 10.88 10.86
CA GLY A 110 13.60 11.44 9.84
C GLY A 110 13.40 10.84 8.44
N ILE A 111 12.23 10.27 8.16
CA ILE A 111 11.91 9.67 6.87
C ILE A 111 11.62 10.74 5.83
N ASP A 112 12.26 10.68 4.68
CA ASP A 112 12.01 11.52 3.51
C ASP A 112 11.58 10.71 2.27
N LYS A 113 11.69 9.37 2.32
CA LYS A 113 11.29 8.46 1.25
C LYS A 113 10.29 7.44 1.77
N VAL A 114 9.25 7.18 1.00
CA VAL A 114 8.27 6.14 1.32
C VAL A 114 8.12 5.18 0.16
N VAL A 115 8.08 3.89 0.48
CA VAL A 115 7.76 2.81 -0.44
C VAL A 115 6.35 2.35 -0.12
N ILE A 116 5.42 2.46 -1.06
CA ILE A 116 3.99 2.17 -0.85
C ILE A 116 3.63 0.87 -1.55
N VAL A 117 2.97 -0.03 -0.82
CA VAL A 117 2.45 -1.32 -1.26
C VAL A 117 1.04 -1.55 -0.70
N GLY A 118 0.29 -2.50 -1.24
CA GLY A 118 -1.02 -2.90 -0.70
C GLY A 118 -2.19 -2.67 -1.63
N ALA A 119 -3.38 -2.38 -1.10
CA ALA A 119 -4.62 -2.33 -1.87
C ALA A 119 -5.59 -1.19 -1.45
N THR A 120 -6.52 -0.83 -2.35
CA THR A 120 -6.48 -1.14 -3.79
C THR A 120 -5.74 -0.03 -4.53
N THR A 121 -5.11 -0.37 -5.65
CA THR A 121 -4.24 0.55 -6.41
C THR A 121 -4.93 1.89 -6.67
N ASN A 122 -6.18 1.87 -7.13
CA ASN A 122 -6.97 3.05 -7.55
C ASN A 122 -7.77 3.74 -6.44
N HIS A 123 -7.63 3.34 -5.18
CA HIS A 123 -8.29 3.98 -4.04
C HIS A 123 -7.29 4.37 -2.94
N CYS A 124 -7.17 3.53 -1.89
CA CYS A 124 -6.35 3.86 -0.72
C CYS A 124 -4.87 4.02 -1.07
N VAL A 125 -4.34 3.19 -1.96
CA VAL A 125 -2.94 3.27 -2.42
C VAL A 125 -2.74 4.56 -3.24
N GLU A 126 -3.57 4.82 -4.25
CA GLU A 126 -3.48 6.05 -5.05
C GLU A 126 -3.61 7.31 -4.18
N THR A 127 -4.66 7.36 -3.35
CA THR A 127 -4.91 8.53 -2.50
C THR A 127 -3.77 8.79 -1.52
N THR A 128 -3.22 7.72 -0.92
CA THR A 128 -2.06 7.81 -0.03
C THR A 128 -0.81 8.25 -0.77
N THR A 129 -0.59 7.76 -2.00
CA THR A 129 0.53 8.13 -2.87
C THR A 129 0.49 9.61 -3.23
N ARG A 130 -0.66 10.12 -3.68
CA ARG A 130 -0.86 11.53 -4.00
C ARG A 130 -0.61 12.42 -2.78
N MET A 131 -1.17 12.04 -1.62
CA MET A 131 -0.98 12.82 -0.39
C MET A 131 0.48 12.80 0.05
N ALA A 132 1.17 11.66 0.01
CA ALA A 132 2.60 11.58 0.34
C ALA A 132 3.44 12.51 -0.54
N GLY A 133 3.18 12.53 -1.87
CA GLY A 133 3.83 13.44 -2.81
C GLY A 133 3.56 14.91 -2.47
N ASN A 134 2.31 15.26 -2.22
CA ASN A 134 1.90 16.62 -1.84
C ASN A 134 2.53 17.09 -0.52
N LEU A 135 2.78 16.18 0.42
CA LEU A 135 3.49 16.45 1.67
C LEU A 135 5.02 16.48 1.50
N GLY A 136 5.54 16.32 0.27
CA GLY A 136 6.96 16.43 -0.05
C GLY A 136 7.79 15.18 0.21
N PHE A 137 7.17 14.02 0.46
CA PHE A 137 7.89 12.74 0.50
C PHE A 137 8.30 12.31 -0.91
N LYS A 138 9.47 11.66 -1.04
CA LYS A 138 9.88 10.98 -2.26
C LYS A 138 9.22 9.61 -2.30
N VAL A 139 8.20 9.46 -3.12
CA VAL A 139 7.37 8.27 -3.14
C VAL A 139 7.86 7.28 -4.18
N LYS A 140 7.93 6.00 -3.80
CA LYS A 140 8.06 4.86 -4.69
C LYS A 140 6.81 4.00 -4.55
N LEU A 141 6.05 3.89 -5.63
CA LEU A 141 4.89 3.00 -5.69
C LEU A 141 5.31 1.69 -6.36
N VAL A 142 5.11 0.57 -5.65
CA VAL A 142 5.56 -0.74 -6.11
C VAL A 142 4.45 -1.41 -6.92
N ARG A 143 4.58 -1.38 -8.25
CA ARG A 143 3.53 -1.81 -9.18
C ARG A 143 3.12 -3.28 -9.07
N ASP A 144 4.04 -4.18 -8.75
CA ASP A 144 3.83 -5.63 -8.60
C ASP A 144 3.55 -6.07 -7.16
N ALA A 145 3.52 -5.10 -6.22
CA ALA A 145 3.11 -5.29 -4.82
C ALA A 145 1.84 -4.49 -4.49
N THR A 146 1.09 -4.06 -5.50
CA THR A 146 -0.23 -3.44 -5.38
C THR A 146 -1.22 -4.12 -6.32
N TRP A 147 -2.50 -4.13 -5.97
CA TRP A 147 -3.56 -4.72 -6.78
C TRP A 147 -4.88 -3.97 -6.68
N THR A 148 -5.77 -4.25 -7.62
CA THR A 148 -7.16 -3.80 -7.62
C THR A 148 -8.08 -4.87 -8.23
N PHE A 149 -9.34 -4.55 -8.38
CA PHE A 149 -10.40 -5.43 -8.87
C PHE A 149 -11.06 -4.84 -10.11
N ASP A 150 -11.70 -5.72 -10.91
CA ASP A 150 -12.56 -5.31 -12.03
C ASP A 150 -13.66 -4.38 -11.50
N ARG A 151 -14.07 -3.40 -12.31
CA ARG A 151 -15.11 -2.43 -11.97
C ARG A 151 -16.00 -2.13 -13.15
N GLU A 152 -17.27 -1.98 -12.87
CA GLU A 152 -18.23 -1.42 -13.80
C GLU A 152 -18.07 0.11 -13.87
N GLY A 153 -18.04 0.65 -15.07
CA GLY A 153 -18.04 2.06 -15.33
C GLY A 153 -19.43 2.67 -15.32
N VAL A 154 -19.52 3.98 -15.55
CA VAL A 154 -20.78 4.74 -15.43
C VAL A 154 -21.82 4.35 -16.46
N ASP A 155 -21.40 3.86 -17.62
CA ASP A 155 -22.28 3.44 -18.73
C ASP A 155 -22.42 1.90 -18.81
N GLY A 156 -22.01 1.19 -17.73
CA GLY A 156 -22.12 -0.27 -17.62
C GLY A 156 -20.99 -1.07 -18.30
N GLU A 157 -19.98 -0.39 -18.86
CA GLU A 157 -18.79 -1.04 -19.41
C GLU A 157 -17.94 -1.67 -18.30
N LEU A 158 -17.33 -2.82 -18.59
CA LEU A 158 -16.42 -3.47 -17.64
C LEU A 158 -14.97 -2.99 -17.86
N TYR A 159 -14.41 -2.34 -16.86
CA TYR A 159 -12.97 -2.09 -16.79
C TYR A 159 -12.29 -3.21 -15.99
N THR A 160 -11.35 -3.87 -16.63
CA THR A 160 -10.58 -4.92 -15.95
C THR A 160 -9.63 -4.34 -14.89
N ALA A 161 -9.30 -5.14 -13.90
CA ALA A 161 -8.34 -4.76 -12.86
C ALA A 161 -6.98 -4.34 -13.46
N ASP A 162 -6.54 -4.98 -14.55
CA ASP A 162 -5.31 -4.62 -15.25
C ASP A 162 -5.39 -3.23 -15.89
N GLN A 163 -6.51 -2.90 -16.53
CA GLN A 163 -6.73 -1.58 -17.14
C GLN A 163 -6.75 -0.47 -16.09
N ILE A 164 -7.48 -0.69 -14.99
CA ILE A 164 -7.59 0.26 -13.88
C ILE A 164 -6.22 0.47 -13.24
N HIS A 165 -5.49 -0.62 -12.97
CA HIS A 165 -4.15 -0.57 -12.40
C HIS A 165 -3.19 0.20 -13.30
N ALA A 166 -3.13 -0.14 -14.59
CA ALA A 166 -2.24 0.51 -15.55
C ALA A 166 -2.52 2.02 -15.66
N MET A 167 -3.81 2.42 -15.72
CA MET A 167 -4.20 3.82 -15.79
C MET A 167 -3.84 4.58 -14.50
N THR A 168 -4.08 3.97 -13.32
CA THR A 168 -3.71 4.57 -12.04
C THR A 168 -2.20 4.80 -11.95
N LEU A 169 -1.38 3.81 -12.33
CA LEU A 169 0.08 3.95 -12.35
C LEU A 169 0.53 5.05 -13.31
N ALA A 170 -0.08 5.14 -14.49
CA ALA A 170 0.21 6.19 -15.48
C ALA A 170 -0.09 7.60 -14.91
N ASN A 171 -1.22 7.76 -14.22
CA ASN A 171 -1.63 9.02 -13.60
C ASN A 171 -0.73 9.46 -12.42
N LEU A 172 -0.10 8.50 -11.74
CA LEU A 172 0.76 8.79 -10.59
C LEU A 172 2.23 9.01 -10.97
N ARG A 173 2.62 8.45 -12.12
CA ARG A 173 4.01 8.49 -12.59
C ARG A 173 4.47 9.93 -12.81
N GLU A 174 5.73 10.18 -12.39
CA GLU A 174 6.45 11.44 -12.57
C GLU A 174 5.95 12.59 -11.68
N GLU A 175 4.63 12.75 -11.51
CA GLU A 175 4.07 13.84 -10.69
C GLU A 175 4.07 13.50 -9.20
N PHE A 176 3.61 12.30 -8.83
CA PHE A 176 3.43 11.90 -7.42
C PHE A 176 4.40 10.82 -6.97
N ALA A 177 4.81 9.92 -7.86
CA ALA A 177 5.63 8.78 -7.51
C ALA A 177 6.53 8.30 -8.65
N GLU A 178 7.68 7.73 -8.27
CA GLU A 178 8.43 6.82 -9.14
C GLU A 178 7.77 5.43 -9.07
N ILE A 179 7.33 4.91 -10.22
CA ILE A 179 6.75 3.57 -10.32
C ILE A 179 7.88 2.56 -10.47
N VAL A 180 7.97 1.61 -9.54
CA VAL A 180 9.06 0.63 -9.46
C VAL A 180 8.54 -0.78 -9.32
N ALA A 181 9.38 -1.80 -9.56
CA ALA A 181 9.12 -3.17 -9.18
C ALA A 181 9.69 -3.48 -7.77
N ALA A 182 9.18 -4.51 -7.12
CA ALA A 182 9.67 -4.95 -5.80
C ALA A 182 11.18 -5.27 -5.84
N ASP A 183 11.65 -5.96 -6.88
CA ASP A 183 13.07 -6.29 -7.06
C ASP A 183 13.96 -5.03 -7.17
N ASP A 184 13.46 -3.94 -7.77
CA ASP A 184 14.18 -2.67 -7.84
C ASP A 184 14.37 -2.04 -6.46
N VAL A 185 13.33 -2.11 -5.63
CA VAL A 185 13.39 -1.60 -4.24
C VAL A 185 14.41 -2.41 -3.44
N MET A 186 14.32 -3.75 -3.47
CA MET A 186 15.21 -4.64 -2.72
C MET A 186 16.70 -4.46 -3.12
N ARG A 187 16.97 -4.30 -4.43
CA ARG A 187 18.35 -4.02 -4.89
C ARG A 187 18.88 -2.66 -4.43
N ARG A 188 18.01 -1.66 -4.30
CA ARG A 188 18.38 -0.26 -3.97
C ARG A 188 18.42 0.02 -2.48
N LEU A 189 17.71 -0.77 -1.66
CA LEU A 189 17.68 -0.59 -0.21
C LEU A 189 18.98 -1.07 0.40
N GLY A 190 19.73 -0.16 1.06
CA GLY A 190 20.99 -0.46 1.72
C GLY A 190 22.23 -0.56 0.79
N THR A 191 22.08 -0.29 -0.51
CA THR A 191 23.25 -0.05 -1.36
C THR A 191 23.77 1.37 -1.09
N THR A 192 24.97 1.48 -0.52
CA THR A 192 25.74 2.73 -0.39
C THR A 192 26.36 3.14 -1.70
#